data_a974253f68b5c16175fe47082d567c89
#
_entry.id   a974253f68b5c16175fe47082d567c89
#
_cell.length_a   1.000
_cell.length_b   1.000
_cell.length_c   1.000
_cell.angle_alpha   90.00
_cell.angle_beta   90.00
_cell.angle_gamma   90.00
#
_symmetry.space_group_name_H-M   'P 1'
#
loop_
_entity.id
_entity.type
_entity.pdbx_description
1 polymer ?
#
loop_
_entity_poly.entity_id
_entity_poly.type
_entity_poly.pdbx_seq_one_letter_code
_entity_poly.pdbx_strand_id
1 'polypeptide(L)'
;QASRNANDGISLAQTAEGALGQVGDALQRIRELSVQSANATNSSSDRAALQQEVSQLVSEISRIGDTTSFNGLKILDGSYTGQQYQVGANAGEVINVSVADSRSSKLGATTLSSTGGNTVTNFAQALTVNGTTIDTSTAANATDVINAINAKSSTTGVTASRATSNTLTTTTDFVTVAVGANAQLTINGTKVDFAAGTTRDQAIALINAKATQTGVTVAADGTADFKFSSANGADFTIQDTAVANGVAGAAAFGAGISTTATTYSAGITLSAALGSTISSSGALSTALNMGSTQVDYKVSTMDISTVDGANKALAAVDAALTQISSTRAQLGAVQNRFSAVVSNLGAASENFSAARSRIMDADFASETASLTRGQILQQAGTA
;
A
#
# COMPACT_ATOMS: atom_id res chain seq x y z
N GLN A 1 -10.37 -38.82 13.31
CA GLN A 1 -11.15 -37.61 13.12
C GLN A 1 -10.22 -36.38 13.06
N ALA A 2 -9.36 -36.17 14.08
CA ALA A 2 -8.44 -35.02 14.15
C ALA A 2 -7.58 -34.87 12.89
N SER A 3 -7.01 -35.99 12.38
CA SER A 3 -6.25 -35.97 11.12
C SER A 3 -7.11 -35.59 9.89
N ARG A 4 -8.38 -36.01 9.86
CA ARG A 4 -9.30 -35.57 8.80
C ARG A 4 -9.58 -34.08 8.90
N ASN A 5 -9.91 -33.58 10.07
CA ASN A 5 -10.16 -32.15 10.28
C ASN A 5 -8.93 -31.30 9.90
N ALA A 6 -7.71 -31.78 10.18
CA ALA A 6 -6.49 -31.10 9.79
C ALA A 6 -6.30 -31.08 8.25
N ASN A 7 -6.60 -32.20 7.57
CA ASN A 7 -6.56 -32.25 6.11
C ASN A 7 -7.63 -31.36 5.46
N ASP A 8 -8.83 -31.26 6.07
CA ASP A 8 -9.87 -30.31 5.62
C ASP A 8 -9.38 -28.87 5.74
N GLY A 9 -8.68 -28.54 6.85
CA GLY A 9 -8.04 -27.23 7.04
C GLY A 9 -6.96 -26.93 6.00
N ILE A 10 -6.14 -27.93 5.64
CA ILE A 10 -5.14 -27.80 4.55
C ILE A 10 -5.84 -27.54 3.22
N SER A 11 -6.88 -28.31 2.89
CA SER A 11 -7.61 -28.18 1.62
C SER A 11 -8.31 -26.82 1.51
N LEU A 12 -8.88 -26.30 2.60
CA LEU A 12 -9.44 -24.95 2.65
C LEU A 12 -8.35 -23.91 2.38
N ALA A 13 -7.20 -24.01 3.09
CA ALA A 13 -6.12 -23.05 2.93
C ALA A 13 -5.55 -23.06 1.50
N GLN A 14 -5.44 -24.23 0.86
CA GLN A 14 -5.02 -24.37 -0.54
C GLN A 14 -6.05 -23.74 -1.50
N THR A 15 -7.35 -23.94 -1.25
CA THR A 15 -8.42 -23.33 -2.05
C THR A 15 -8.36 -21.80 -1.95
N ALA A 16 -8.20 -21.26 -0.74
CA ALA A 16 -8.06 -19.83 -0.51
C ALA A 16 -6.79 -19.28 -1.19
N GLU A 17 -5.65 -20.00 -1.06
CA GLU A 17 -4.38 -19.57 -1.66
C GLU A 17 -4.44 -19.54 -3.19
N GLY A 18 -5.07 -20.54 -3.81
CA GLY A 18 -5.26 -20.56 -5.27
C GLY A 18 -6.09 -19.38 -5.76
N ALA A 19 -7.19 -19.05 -5.08
CA ALA A 19 -8.01 -17.90 -5.39
C ALA A 19 -7.29 -16.56 -5.15
N LEU A 20 -6.54 -16.44 -4.04
CA LEU A 20 -5.72 -15.26 -3.75
C LEU A 20 -4.57 -15.09 -4.77
N GLY A 21 -4.06 -16.18 -5.34
CA GLY A 21 -3.12 -16.12 -6.45
C GLY A 21 -3.71 -15.40 -7.65
N GLN A 22 -4.92 -15.78 -8.06
CA GLN A 22 -5.63 -15.12 -9.18
C GLN A 22 -5.92 -13.63 -8.88
N VAL A 23 -6.29 -13.29 -7.64
CA VAL A 23 -6.45 -11.89 -7.22
C VAL A 23 -5.12 -11.14 -7.33
N GLY A 24 -4.02 -11.77 -6.92
CA GLY A 24 -2.67 -11.20 -7.04
C GLY A 24 -2.29 -10.93 -8.50
N ASP A 25 -2.54 -11.87 -9.40
CA ASP A 25 -2.26 -11.72 -10.84
C ASP A 25 -3.08 -10.58 -11.45
N ALA A 26 -4.37 -10.49 -11.10
CA ALA A 26 -5.24 -9.39 -11.54
C ALA A 26 -4.74 -8.03 -11.02
N LEU A 27 -4.31 -7.94 -9.76
CA LEU A 27 -3.73 -6.72 -9.20
C LEU A 27 -2.41 -6.34 -9.89
N GLN A 28 -1.54 -7.30 -10.20
CA GLN A 28 -0.32 -7.03 -10.95
C GLN A 28 -0.64 -6.48 -12.34
N ARG A 29 -1.65 -7.02 -13.02
CA ARG A 29 -2.10 -6.51 -14.31
C ARG A 29 -2.66 -5.09 -14.19
N ILE A 30 -3.45 -4.79 -13.16
CA ILE A 30 -3.92 -3.43 -12.89
C ILE A 30 -2.72 -2.48 -12.65
N ARG A 31 -1.68 -2.95 -11.95
CA ARG A 31 -0.45 -2.17 -11.73
C ARG A 31 0.24 -1.81 -13.05
N GLU A 32 0.40 -2.78 -13.97
CA GLU A 32 0.99 -2.55 -15.29
C GLU A 32 0.19 -1.50 -16.08
N LEU A 33 -1.14 -1.64 -16.12
CA LEU A 33 -2.04 -0.70 -16.79
C LEU A 33 -1.97 0.70 -16.17
N SER A 34 -1.84 0.77 -14.85
CA SER A 34 -1.68 2.05 -14.13
C SER A 34 -0.34 2.72 -14.47
N VAL A 35 0.76 1.97 -14.51
CA VAL A 35 2.07 2.48 -14.97
C VAL A 35 1.98 2.97 -16.41
N GLN A 36 1.35 2.21 -17.28
CA GLN A 36 1.15 2.61 -18.67
C GLN A 36 0.32 3.89 -18.76
N SER A 37 -0.81 3.97 -18.02
CA SER A 37 -1.67 5.15 -18.03
C SER A 37 -0.99 6.40 -17.45
N ALA A 38 -0.11 6.24 -16.46
CA ALA A 38 0.65 7.34 -15.89
C ALA A 38 1.62 8.00 -16.88
N ASN A 39 1.97 7.32 -17.98
CA ASN A 39 2.88 7.89 -18.99
C ASN A 39 2.21 9.06 -19.73
N ALA A 40 2.93 10.19 -19.83
CA ALA A 40 2.46 11.41 -20.47
C ALA A 40 2.20 11.27 -21.98
N THR A 41 2.74 10.23 -22.63
CA THR A 41 2.54 9.97 -24.07
C THR A 41 1.15 9.43 -24.42
N ASN A 42 0.40 8.91 -23.43
CA ASN A 42 -0.95 8.42 -23.66
C ASN A 42 -1.96 9.56 -23.74
N SER A 43 -2.85 9.47 -24.72
CA SER A 43 -4.00 10.39 -24.84
C SER A 43 -5.09 10.07 -23.81
N SER A 44 -6.06 10.94 -23.67
CA SER A 44 -7.24 10.68 -22.82
C SER A 44 -8.06 9.48 -23.31
N SER A 45 -8.11 9.24 -24.62
CA SER A 45 -8.79 8.09 -25.21
C SER A 45 -8.06 6.78 -24.91
N ASP A 46 -6.72 6.79 -24.97
CA ASP A 46 -5.93 5.60 -24.61
C ASP A 46 -6.11 5.25 -23.14
N ARG A 47 -6.07 6.24 -22.25
CA ARG A 47 -6.35 6.05 -20.82
C ARG A 47 -7.76 5.52 -20.55
N ALA A 48 -8.75 6.01 -21.31
CA ALA A 48 -10.12 5.51 -21.19
C ALA A 48 -10.23 4.04 -21.61
N ALA A 49 -9.50 3.61 -22.64
CA ALA A 49 -9.43 2.19 -23.03
C ALA A 49 -8.76 1.32 -21.94
N LEU A 50 -7.64 1.80 -21.37
CA LEU A 50 -6.97 1.12 -20.24
C LEU A 50 -7.90 1.03 -19.02
N GLN A 51 -8.68 2.08 -18.73
CA GLN A 51 -9.66 2.08 -17.64
C GLN A 51 -10.73 1.02 -17.83
N GLN A 52 -11.16 0.73 -19.05
CA GLN A 52 -12.12 -0.36 -19.31
C GLN A 52 -11.54 -1.72 -18.92
N GLU A 53 -10.27 -2.01 -19.24
CA GLU A 53 -9.60 -3.25 -18.85
C GLU A 53 -9.47 -3.32 -17.31
N VAL A 54 -9.07 -2.22 -16.66
CA VAL A 54 -9.02 -2.15 -15.18
C VAL A 54 -10.39 -2.46 -14.57
N SER A 55 -11.47 -1.90 -15.13
CA SER A 55 -12.83 -2.14 -14.61
C SER A 55 -13.24 -3.62 -14.69
N GLN A 56 -12.83 -4.34 -15.74
CA GLN A 56 -13.06 -5.78 -15.86
C GLN A 56 -12.25 -6.58 -14.83
N LEU A 57 -10.98 -6.23 -14.64
CA LEU A 57 -10.13 -6.88 -13.63
C LEU A 57 -10.64 -6.64 -12.20
N VAL A 58 -11.09 -5.43 -11.88
CA VAL A 58 -11.73 -5.09 -10.59
C VAL A 58 -12.99 -5.91 -10.37
N SER A 59 -13.82 -6.08 -11.41
CA SER A 59 -15.01 -6.91 -11.35
C SER A 59 -14.66 -8.39 -11.12
N GLU A 60 -13.60 -8.88 -11.74
CA GLU A 60 -13.11 -10.24 -11.55
C GLU A 60 -12.57 -10.47 -10.13
N ILE A 61 -11.80 -9.52 -9.58
CA ILE A 61 -11.35 -9.56 -8.17
C ILE A 61 -12.57 -9.66 -7.24
N SER A 62 -13.60 -8.84 -7.47
CA SER A 62 -14.83 -8.89 -6.66
C SER A 62 -15.54 -10.23 -6.79
N ARG A 63 -15.65 -10.75 -8.02
CA ARG A 63 -16.27 -12.05 -8.27
C ARG A 63 -15.53 -13.17 -7.55
N ILE A 64 -14.19 -13.20 -7.61
CA ILE A 64 -13.37 -14.19 -6.88
C ILE A 64 -13.62 -14.08 -5.37
N GLY A 65 -13.59 -12.87 -4.81
CA GLY A 65 -13.82 -12.63 -3.38
C GLY A 65 -15.21 -13.08 -2.92
N ASP A 66 -16.24 -12.81 -3.72
CA ASP A 66 -17.63 -13.13 -3.38
C ASP A 66 -18.01 -14.60 -3.65
N THR A 67 -17.39 -15.25 -4.64
CA THR A 67 -17.81 -16.59 -5.05
C THR A 67 -16.96 -17.72 -4.47
N THR A 68 -15.72 -17.47 -4.10
CA THR A 68 -14.84 -18.51 -3.56
C THR A 68 -15.39 -19.09 -2.27
N SER A 69 -15.65 -20.39 -2.29
CA SER A 69 -16.24 -21.09 -1.16
C SER A 69 -15.60 -22.47 -0.96
N PHE A 70 -15.63 -22.94 0.27
CA PHE A 70 -15.23 -24.29 0.66
C PHE A 70 -16.35 -24.93 1.48
N ASN A 71 -16.84 -26.09 1.06
CA ASN A 71 -17.99 -26.77 1.67
C ASN A 71 -19.23 -25.85 1.87
N GLY A 72 -19.48 -24.95 0.91
CA GLY A 72 -20.61 -24.00 0.96
C GLY A 72 -20.36 -22.76 1.83
N LEU A 73 -19.25 -22.65 2.53
CA LEU A 73 -18.87 -21.48 3.31
C LEU A 73 -18.01 -20.54 2.46
N LYS A 74 -18.33 -19.26 2.45
CA LYS A 74 -17.49 -18.23 1.83
C LYS A 74 -16.21 -18.06 2.62
N ILE A 75 -15.07 -17.95 1.91
CA ILE A 75 -13.76 -17.93 2.56
C ILE A 75 -12.96 -16.66 2.28
N LEU A 76 -13.39 -15.82 1.31
CA LEU A 76 -12.67 -14.59 0.94
C LEU A 76 -13.51 -13.30 1.11
N ASP A 77 -14.73 -13.40 1.61
CA ASP A 77 -15.66 -12.27 1.78
C ASP A 77 -15.60 -11.63 3.18
N GLY A 78 -14.61 -12.03 4.01
CA GLY A 78 -14.43 -11.55 5.37
C GLY A 78 -15.31 -12.19 6.43
N SER A 79 -16.20 -13.10 6.06
CA SER A 79 -17.03 -13.86 7.03
C SER A 79 -16.25 -14.98 7.72
N TYR A 80 -15.15 -15.44 7.11
CA TYR A 80 -14.35 -16.57 7.58
C TYR A 80 -13.31 -16.14 8.61
N THR A 81 -13.76 -15.87 9.84
CA THR A 81 -12.90 -15.39 10.94
C THR A 81 -12.98 -16.30 12.15
N GLY A 82 -11.82 -16.63 12.74
CA GLY A 82 -11.74 -17.38 14.01
C GLY A 82 -12.31 -18.78 13.95
N GLN A 83 -12.37 -19.42 12.77
CA GLN A 83 -12.94 -20.78 12.64
C GLN A 83 -12.01 -21.80 13.28
N GLN A 84 -12.58 -22.62 14.16
CA GLN A 84 -11.83 -23.58 14.97
C GLN A 84 -11.81 -24.96 14.31
N TYR A 85 -10.62 -25.49 14.11
CA TYR A 85 -10.39 -26.85 13.66
C TYR A 85 -9.90 -27.68 14.85
N GLN A 86 -10.72 -28.62 15.32
CA GLN A 86 -10.35 -29.53 16.38
C GLN A 86 -9.34 -30.55 15.84
N VAL A 87 -8.10 -30.47 16.28
CA VAL A 87 -6.96 -31.24 15.78
C VAL A 87 -6.34 -32.16 16.83
N GLY A 88 -6.94 -32.25 18.03
CA GLY A 88 -6.52 -33.13 19.08
C GLY A 88 -7.66 -33.91 19.72
N ALA A 89 -7.34 -34.80 20.67
CA ALA A 89 -8.30 -35.66 21.35
C ALA A 89 -9.03 -34.91 22.49
N ASN A 90 -8.41 -33.88 23.05
CA ASN A 90 -8.95 -33.14 24.18
C ASN A 90 -9.63 -31.85 23.73
N ALA A 91 -10.63 -31.40 24.49
CA ALA A 91 -11.29 -30.13 24.25
C ALA A 91 -10.27 -28.97 24.29
N GLY A 92 -10.34 -28.05 23.29
CA GLY A 92 -9.44 -26.92 23.22
C GLY A 92 -8.15 -27.14 22.40
N GLU A 93 -7.88 -28.36 21.95
CA GLU A 93 -6.77 -28.64 21.02
C GLU A 93 -7.16 -28.23 19.59
N VAL A 94 -7.22 -26.92 19.35
CA VAL A 94 -7.73 -26.33 18.10
C VAL A 94 -6.67 -25.51 17.37
N ILE A 95 -6.80 -25.45 16.05
CA ILE A 95 -6.15 -24.45 15.21
C ILE A 95 -7.21 -23.48 14.74
N ASN A 96 -7.03 -22.21 15.03
CA ASN A 96 -7.90 -21.13 14.53
C ASN A 96 -7.41 -20.69 13.17
N VAL A 97 -8.34 -20.61 12.21
CA VAL A 97 -8.10 -20.12 10.85
C VAL A 97 -8.97 -18.89 10.61
N SER A 98 -8.33 -17.84 10.10
CA SER A 98 -9.01 -16.64 9.63
C SER A 98 -8.48 -16.29 8.26
N VAL A 99 -9.35 -15.84 7.38
CA VAL A 99 -8.98 -15.35 6.05
C VAL A 99 -9.47 -13.91 5.94
N ALA A 100 -8.59 -13.03 5.49
CA ALA A 100 -8.92 -11.62 5.32
C ALA A 100 -9.89 -11.43 4.14
N ASP A 101 -10.75 -10.41 4.24
CA ASP A 101 -11.63 -10.00 3.15
C ASP A 101 -10.80 -9.52 1.96
N SER A 102 -10.95 -10.21 0.83
CA SER A 102 -10.16 -9.98 -0.38
C SER A 102 -10.98 -9.40 -1.52
N ARG A 103 -12.18 -8.90 -1.24
CA ARG A 103 -13.01 -8.19 -2.23
C ARG A 103 -12.37 -6.85 -2.61
N SER A 104 -12.59 -6.39 -3.83
CA SER A 104 -12.04 -5.12 -4.33
C SER A 104 -12.40 -3.91 -3.45
N SER A 105 -13.54 -3.94 -2.74
CA SER A 105 -13.99 -2.89 -1.82
C SER A 105 -13.23 -2.87 -0.49
N LYS A 106 -12.46 -3.91 -0.18
CA LYS A 106 -11.67 -4.07 1.06
C LYS A 106 -10.17 -4.13 0.80
N LEU A 107 -9.77 -4.11 -0.45
CA LEU A 107 -8.40 -3.99 -0.89
C LEU A 107 -8.11 -2.53 -1.27
N GLY A 108 -6.91 -2.06 -0.95
CA GLY A 108 -6.49 -0.70 -1.28
C GLY A 108 -5.58 -0.09 -0.23
N ALA A 109 -5.49 1.23 -0.24
CA ALA A 109 -4.66 2.00 0.68
C ALA A 109 -5.47 3.09 1.38
N THR A 110 -5.18 3.30 2.66
CA THR A 110 -5.44 4.57 3.33
C THR A 110 -4.21 5.45 3.18
N THR A 111 -4.38 6.68 2.74
CA THR A 111 -3.29 7.62 2.53
C THR A 111 -3.43 8.87 3.38
N LEU A 112 -2.29 9.41 3.78
CA LEU A 112 -2.16 10.71 4.43
C LEU A 112 -1.12 11.50 3.64
N SER A 113 -1.55 12.55 2.95
CA SER A 113 -0.66 13.35 2.12
C SER A 113 -0.35 14.69 2.77
N SER A 114 0.90 15.14 2.61
CA SER A 114 1.23 16.54 2.86
C SER A 114 0.73 17.41 1.71
N THR A 115 0.41 18.65 2.01
CA THR A 115 0.17 19.66 0.97
C THR A 115 1.49 19.99 0.29
N GLY A 116 1.53 20.00 -1.04
CA GLY A 116 2.71 20.43 -1.80
C GLY A 116 2.99 21.94 -1.62
N GLY A 117 4.09 22.40 -2.23
CA GLY A 117 4.50 23.81 -2.17
C GLY A 117 5.17 24.23 -0.85
N ASN A 118 5.64 23.27 -0.07
CA ASN A 118 6.31 23.52 1.21
C ASN A 118 7.76 23.97 1.01
N THR A 119 8.14 25.02 1.67
CA THR A 119 9.53 25.49 1.75
C THR A 119 10.24 24.82 2.92
N VAL A 120 10.49 23.52 2.83
CA VAL A 120 11.26 22.81 3.86
C VAL A 120 12.73 23.06 3.64
N THR A 121 13.33 23.87 4.49
CA THR A 121 14.76 24.20 4.44
C THR A 121 15.64 23.19 5.18
N ASN A 122 15.05 22.39 6.05
CA ASN A 122 15.75 21.39 6.84
C ASN A 122 14.89 20.13 6.96
N PHE A 123 15.33 19.07 6.34
CA PHE A 123 14.68 17.75 6.40
C PHE A 123 15.21 16.90 7.58
N ALA A 124 16.33 17.30 8.18
CA ALA A 124 16.93 16.61 9.34
C ALA A 124 16.23 17.00 10.65
N GLN A 125 14.91 16.88 10.69
CA GLN A 125 14.06 17.21 11.85
C GLN A 125 13.35 15.97 12.37
N ALA A 126 12.94 16.00 13.64
CA ALA A 126 12.23 14.89 14.25
C ALA A 126 10.92 14.54 13.49
N LEU A 127 10.78 13.26 13.18
CA LEU A 127 9.58 12.68 12.56
C LEU A 127 9.22 11.39 13.29
N THR A 128 7.95 11.25 13.63
CA THR A 128 7.39 10.02 14.21
C THR A 128 6.20 9.59 13.37
N VAL A 129 6.18 8.32 12.97
CA VAL A 129 5.08 7.72 12.20
C VAL A 129 4.55 6.52 12.98
N ASN A 130 3.27 6.51 13.25
CA ASN A 130 2.58 5.48 14.06
C ASN A 130 3.34 5.15 15.37
N GLY A 131 3.79 6.19 16.08
CA GLY A 131 4.51 6.06 17.35
C GLY A 131 5.97 5.62 17.21
N THR A 132 6.47 5.34 16.01
CA THR A 132 7.86 4.96 15.75
C THR A 132 8.66 6.17 15.28
N THR A 133 9.76 6.46 15.94
CA THR A 133 10.69 7.53 15.52
C THR A 133 11.43 7.12 14.24
N ILE A 134 11.38 7.98 13.25
CA ILE A 134 12.08 7.85 11.98
C ILE A 134 13.37 8.64 12.06
N ASP A 135 14.49 7.99 11.78
CA ASP A 135 15.80 8.66 11.73
C ASP A 135 15.93 9.46 10.43
N THR A 136 15.77 10.75 10.56
CA THR A 136 15.91 11.73 9.47
C THR A 136 17.13 12.63 9.67
N SER A 137 18.04 12.31 10.58
CA SER A 137 19.18 13.16 10.97
C SER A 137 20.11 13.50 9.81
N THR A 138 20.17 12.66 8.78
CA THR A 138 20.98 12.84 7.57
C THR A 138 20.19 13.22 6.34
N ALA A 139 18.86 13.44 6.47
CA ALA A 139 18.01 13.74 5.34
C ALA A 139 18.28 15.15 4.80
N ALA A 140 18.65 15.23 3.53
CA ALA A 140 18.89 16.48 2.81
C ALA A 140 17.67 16.92 1.97
N ASN A 141 16.78 15.99 1.65
CA ASN A 141 15.64 16.22 0.76
C ASN A 141 14.47 15.27 1.09
N ALA A 142 13.34 15.46 0.44
CA ALA A 142 12.14 14.63 0.64
C ALA A 142 12.37 13.15 0.29
N THR A 143 13.25 12.83 -0.66
CA THR A 143 13.56 11.45 -1.03
C THR A 143 14.27 10.70 0.09
N ASP A 144 15.18 11.37 0.80
CA ASP A 144 15.87 10.77 1.95
C ASP A 144 14.87 10.46 3.08
N VAL A 145 13.92 11.35 3.33
CA VAL A 145 12.83 11.13 4.30
C VAL A 145 11.96 9.94 3.89
N ILE A 146 11.58 9.84 2.62
CA ILE A 146 10.83 8.71 2.07
C ILE A 146 11.58 7.40 2.30
N ASN A 147 12.87 7.37 1.99
CA ASN A 147 13.71 6.19 2.19
C ASN A 147 13.79 5.80 3.68
N ALA A 148 13.94 6.79 4.58
CA ALA A 148 13.97 6.56 6.02
C ALA A 148 12.65 5.97 6.56
N ILE A 149 11.50 6.46 6.08
CA ILE A 149 10.18 5.92 6.43
C ILE A 149 10.05 4.49 5.90
N ASN A 150 10.39 4.26 4.63
CA ASN A 150 10.28 2.95 3.99
C ASN A 150 11.19 1.89 4.64
N ALA A 151 12.36 2.29 5.15
CA ALA A 151 13.23 1.41 5.93
C ALA A 151 12.58 0.92 7.24
N LYS A 152 11.55 1.62 7.75
CA LYS A 152 10.79 1.26 8.96
C LYS A 152 9.38 0.75 8.65
N SER A 153 9.05 0.49 7.39
CA SER A 153 7.69 0.10 6.96
C SER A 153 7.18 -1.17 7.64
N SER A 154 8.06 -2.15 7.89
CA SER A 154 7.70 -3.38 8.61
C SER A 154 7.26 -3.15 10.07
N THR A 155 7.74 -2.08 10.71
CA THR A 155 7.39 -1.72 12.09
C THR A 155 6.19 -0.78 12.15
N THR A 156 6.15 0.19 11.24
CA THR A 156 5.11 1.23 11.22
C THR A 156 3.83 0.78 10.51
N GLY A 157 3.92 -0.21 9.62
CA GLY A 157 2.85 -0.58 8.68
C GLY A 157 2.59 0.49 7.61
N VAL A 158 3.48 1.49 7.49
CA VAL A 158 3.33 2.64 6.59
C VAL A 158 4.48 2.67 5.60
N THR A 159 4.14 2.91 4.34
CA THR A 159 5.10 3.24 3.28
C THR A 159 4.96 4.70 2.90
N ALA A 160 6.02 5.28 2.36
CA ALA A 160 6.03 6.66 1.89
C ALA A 160 6.36 6.72 0.40
N SER A 161 5.74 7.64 -0.30
CA SER A 161 6.03 7.98 -1.67
C SER A 161 6.04 9.50 -1.85
N ARG A 162 6.60 9.96 -2.95
CA ARG A 162 6.50 11.37 -3.32
C ARG A 162 5.06 11.66 -3.74
N ALA A 163 4.51 12.80 -3.33
CA ALA A 163 3.22 13.25 -3.82
C ALA A 163 3.26 13.45 -5.35
N THR A 164 2.16 13.14 -6.01
CA THR A 164 2.06 13.15 -7.49
C THR A 164 2.05 14.54 -8.10
N SER A 165 1.76 15.53 -7.29
CA SER A 165 1.80 16.95 -7.69
C SER A 165 2.47 17.78 -6.60
N ASN A 166 3.29 18.75 -7.01
CA ASN A 166 3.84 19.77 -6.14
C ASN A 166 3.25 21.10 -6.63
N THR A 167 2.45 21.74 -5.78
CA THR A 167 1.75 22.97 -6.14
C THR A 167 2.05 24.07 -5.15
N LEU A 168 2.38 25.24 -5.66
CA LEU A 168 2.48 26.49 -4.91
C LEU A 168 1.36 27.43 -5.37
N THR A 169 0.51 27.84 -4.45
CA THR A 169 -0.45 28.93 -4.69
C THR A 169 0.08 30.21 -4.07
N THR A 170 0.15 31.28 -4.84
CA THR A 170 0.47 32.61 -4.29
C THR A 170 -0.74 33.14 -3.52
N THR A 171 -0.51 33.91 -2.48
CA THR A 171 -1.58 34.39 -1.56
C THR A 171 -1.92 35.85 -1.73
N THR A 172 -1.35 36.51 -2.73
CA THR A 172 -1.60 37.92 -3.00
C THR A 172 -1.80 38.16 -4.48
N ASP A 173 -2.65 39.13 -4.77
CA ASP A 173 -3.04 39.51 -6.12
C ASP A 173 -1.83 39.87 -7.00
N PHE A 174 -1.83 39.34 -8.22
CA PHE A 174 -0.89 39.78 -9.24
C PHE A 174 -1.15 41.25 -9.58
N VAL A 175 -0.14 42.05 -9.43
CA VAL A 175 -0.20 43.45 -9.86
C VAL A 175 0.40 43.55 -11.29
N THR A 176 -0.35 44.11 -12.23
CA THR A 176 0.16 44.37 -13.57
C THR A 176 1.53 45.03 -13.51
N VAL A 177 2.50 44.50 -14.25
CA VAL A 177 3.86 45.08 -14.30
C VAL A 177 3.79 46.55 -14.62
N ALA A 178 4.33 47.42 -13.75
CA ALA A 178 4.24 48.83 -13.87
C ALA A 178 4.81 49.34 -15.21
N VAL A 179 4.22 50.39 -15.76
CA VAL A 179 4.72 51.03 -16.98
C VAL A 179 6.14 51.58 -16.77
N GLY A 180 7.08 51.17 -17.61
CA GLY A 180 8.50 51.56 -17.49
C GLY A 180 9.36 50.58 -16.66
N ALA A 181 8.78 49.56 -16.09
CA ALA A 181 9.49 48.49 -15.38
C ALA A 181 9.41 47.17 -16.17
N ASN A 182 10.45 46.33 -16.03
CA ASN A 182 10.42 44.94 -16.47
C ASN A 182 10.56 44.07 -15.23
N ALA A 183 9.82 43.01 -15.17
CA ALA A 183 9.94 41.98 -14.14
C ALA A 183 10.56 40.70 -14.72
N GLN A 184 11.26 39.92 -13.89
CA GLN A 184 11.83 38.66 -14.30
C GLN A 184 11.60 37.63 -13.22
N LEU A 185 11.11 36.45 -13.61
CA LEU A 185 10.99 35.29 -12.74
C LEU A 185 11.96 34.22 -13.21
N THR A 186 12.73 33.69 -12.34
CA THR A 186 13.60 32.54 -12.63
C THR A 186 12.97 31.26 -12.02
N ILE A 187 12.64 30.29 -12.88
CA ILE A 187 12.04 29.01 -12.50
C ILE A 187 13.01 27.90 -12.91
N ASN A 188 13.48 27.11 -11.96
CA ASN A 188 14.47 26.06 -12.20
C ASN A 188 15.69 26.55 -13.02
N GLY A 189 16.17 27.76 -12.73
CA GLY A 189 17.29 28.38 -13.45
C GLY A 189 16.91 29.00 -14.82
N THR A 190 15.72 28.80 -15.30
CA THR A 190 15.23 29.38 -16.57
C THR A 190 14.57 30.72 -16.30
N LYS A 191 15.02 31.76 -17.03
CA LYS A 191 14.49 33.12 -16.90
C LYS A 191 13.25 33.30 -17.75
N VAL A 192 12.25 33.94 -17.18
CA VAL A 192 11.03 34.41 -17.86
C VAL A 192 10.93 35.89 -17.63
N ASP A 193 10.98 36.67 -18.73
CA ASP A 193 10.95 38.13 -18.72
C ASP A 193 9.53 38.63 -18.99
N PHE A 194 9.12 39.64 -18.25
CA PHE A 194 7.81 40.29 -18.39
C PHE A 194 8.00 41.75 -18.67
N ALA A 195 7.50 42.18 -19.84
CA ALA A 195 7.55 43.59 -20.24
C ALA A 195 6.58 44.43 -19.40
N ALA A 196 6.84 45.73 -19.38
CA ALA A 196 5.92 46.70 -18.79
C ALA A 196 4.49 46.55 -19.37
N GLY A 197 3.50 46.55 -18.50
CA GLY A 197 2.10 46.36 -18.87
C GLY A 197 1.65 44.90 -19.03
N THR A 198 2.52 43.91 -18.74
CA THR A 198 2.13 42.48 -18.75
C THR A 198 1.01 42.23 -17.74
N THR A 199 -0.09 41.70 -18.24
CA THR A 199 -1.24 41.29 -17.41
C THR A 199 -0.99 39.89 -16.86
N ARG A 200 -1.79 39.46 -15.85
CA ARG A 200 -1.73 38.10 -15.27
C ARG A 200 -1.82 37.00 -16.34
N ASP A 201 -2.81 37.09 -17.20
CA ASP A 201 -3.04 36.03 -18.21
C ASP A 201 -1.90 35.97 -19.24
N GLN A 202 -1.30 37.11 -19.57
CA GLN A 202 -0.09 37.18 -20.40
C GLN A 202 1.11 36.58 -19.65
N ALA A 203 1.25 36.85 -18.35
CA ALA A 203 2.30 36.23 -17.51
C ALA A 203 2.16 34.70 -17.44
N ILE A 204 0.94 34.20 -17.26
CA ILE A 204 0.62 32.76 -17.31
C ILE A 204 1.05 32.16 -18.66
N ALA A 205 0.72 32.81 -19.77
CA ALA A 205 1.08 32.36 -21.12
C ALA A 205 2.60 32.32 -21.32
N LEU A 206 3.33 33.35 -20.87
CA LEU A 206 4.79 33.43 -20.97
C LEU A 206 5.50 32.34 -20.15
N ILE A 207 5.02 32.09 -18.93
CA ILE A 207 5.57 31.01 -18.07
C ILE A 207 5.30 29.65 -18.72
N ASN A 208 4.07 29.39 -19.16
CA ASN A 208 3.68 28.12 -19.78
C ASN A 208 4.39 27.88 -21.12
N ALA A 209 4.78 28.93 -21.87
CA ALA A 209 5.62 28.79 -23.04
C ALA A 209 7.01 28.23 -22.75
N LYS A 210 7.46 28.30 -21.49
CA LYS A 210 8.71 27.72 -20.98
C LYS A 210 8.53 26.44 -20.20
N ALA A 211 7.30 25.89 -20.11
CA ALA A 211 6.99 24.73 -19.27
C ALA A 211 7.83 23.48 -19.61
N THR A 212 8.15 23.25 -20.88
CA THR A 212 9.02 22.16 -21.33
C THR A 212 10.46 22.28 -20.82
N GLN A 213 10.93 23.50 -20.57
CA GLN A 213 12.29 23.78 -20.05
C GLN A 213 12.32 23.83 -18.53
N THR A 214 11.24 24.33 -17.92
CA THR A 214 11.16 24.52 -16.47
C THR A 214 10.59 23.30 -15.75
N GLY A 215 9.81 22.46 -16.43
CA GLY A 215 9.02 21.39 -15.80
C GLY A 215 7.85 21.90 -14.95
N VAL A 216 7.55 23.21 -15.00
CA VAL A 216 6.52 23.87 -14.19
C VAL A 216 5.49 24.51 -15.09
N THR A 217 4.22 24.29 -14.80
CA THR A 217 3.08 24.96 -15.42
C THR A 217 2.42 25.89 -14.42
N VAL A 218 1.74 26.93 -14.93
CA VAL A 218 1.02 27.89 -14.11
C VAL A 218 -0.42 28.00 -14.58
N ALA A 219 -1.34 28.02 -13.65
CA ALA A 219 -2.75 28.31 -13.88
C ALA A 219 -3.20 29.49 -13.02
N ALA A 220 -4.32 30.10 -13.39
CA ALA A 220 -5.00 31.06 -12.53
C ALA A 220 -5.63 30.29 -11.34
N ASP A 221 -5.48 30.85 -10.13
CA ASP A 221 -6.19 30.38 -8.94
C ASP A 221 -7.03 31.56 -8.40
N GLY A 222 -8.35 31.42 -8.47
CA GLY A 222 -9.24 32.53 -8.15
C GLY A 222 -9.14 33.72 -9.12
N THR A 223 -9.34 34.94 -8.60
CA THR A 223 -9.39 36.15 -9.42
C THR A 223 -8.02 36.79 -9.66
N ALA A 224 -7.01 36.48 -8.85
CA ALA A 224 -5.75 37.23 -8.90
C ALA A 224 -4.48 36.39 -8.68
N ASP A 225 -4.59 35.15 -8.14
CA ASP A 225 -3.46 34.34 -7.74
C ASP A 225 -2.93 33.43 -8.85
N PHE A 226 -1.67 32.98 -8.66
CA PHE A 226 -1.03 31.99 -9.50
C PHE A 226 -0.98 30.65 -8.76
N LYS A 227 -1.26 29.57 -9.50
CA LYS A 227 -0.99 28.22 -9.06
C LYS A 227 0.10 27.61 -9.92
N PHE A 228 1.30 27.56 -9.37
CA PHE A 228 2.43 26.86 -9.97
C PHE A 228 2.30 25.37 -9.69
N SER A 229 2.54 24.54 -10.69
CA SER A 229 2.44 23.08 -10.56
C SER A 229 3.60 22.42 -11.29
N SER A 230 4.32 21.52 -10.63
CA SER A 230 5.31 20.66 -11.29
C SER A 230 4.72 19.30 -11.60
N ALA A 231 5.08 18.73 -12.75
CA ALA A 231 4.69 17.39 -13.13
C ALA A 231 5.37 16.35 -12.20
N ASN A 232 4.66 15.25 -11.89
CA ASN A 232 5.18 14.13 -11.12
C ASN A 232 5.72 14.51 -9.72
N GLY A 233 5.26 15.62 -9.15
CA GLY A 233 5.69 16.08 -7.84
C GLY A 233 7.18 16.46 -7.77
N ALA A 234 7.81 16.86 -8.87
CA ALA A 234 9.20 17.28 -8.83
C ALA A 234 9.36 18.54 -7.97
N ASP A 235 10.48 18.63 -7.26
CA ASP A 235 10.85 19.88 -6.59
C ASP A 235 11.14 20.94 -7.64
N PHE A 236 10.78 22.19 -7.37
CA PHE A 236 11.08 23.29 -8.25
C PHE A 236 11.54 24.51 -7.47
N THR A 237 12.38 25.31 -8.10
CA THR A 237 12.86 26.57 -7.52
C THR A 237 12.18 27.74 -8.23
N ILE A 238 11.76 28.72 -7.45
CA ILE A 238 11.30 30.01 -7.97
C ILE A 238 12.10 31.12 -7.29
N GLN A 239 12.51 32.07 -8.09
CA GLN A 239 13.15 33.29 -7.62
C GLN A 239 12.59 34.47 -8.39
N ASP A 240 12.16 35.49 -7.68
CA ASP A 240 11.88 36.78 -8.25
C ASP A 240 13.22 37.55 -8.43
N THR A 241 13.64 37.69 -9.68
CA THR A 241 14.89 38.36 -9.99
C THR A 241 14.61 39.80 -10.35
N ALA A 242 14.92 40.73 -9.46
CA ALA A 242 14.81 42.15 -9.70
C ALA A 242 15.67 42.54 -10.90
N VAL A 243 15.07 43.09 -11.95
CA VAL A 243 15.81 43.70 -13.05
C VAL A 243 16.26 45.10 -12.65
N ALA A 244 17.51 45.44 -12.96
CA ALA A 244 18.21 46.65 -12.53
C ALA A 244 17.60 47.94 -13.13
N ASN A 245 16.40 48.33 -12.73
CA ASN A 245 15.82 49.67 -12.90
C ASN A 245 14.62 49.91 -11.98
N GLY A 246 14.73 49.54 -10.72
CA GLY A 246 14.04 50.29 -9.66
C GLY A 246 12.64 49.83 -9.25
N VAL A 247 12.11 48.70 -9.72
CA VAL A 247 10.92 48.12 -9.13
C VAL A 247 11.25 46.66 -8.78
N ALA A 248 11.23 46.35 -7.48
CA ALA A 248 11.39 45.00 -7.01
C ALA A 248 10.31 44.12 -7.65
N GLY A 249 10.67 43.07 -8.38
CA GLY A 249 9.76 42.12 -9.01
C GLY A 249 8.81 41.47 -8.05
N ALA A 250 9.15 41.39 -6.74
CA ALA A 250 8.31 40.92 -5.64
C ALA A 250 6.94 41.63 -5.56
N ALA A 251 6.82 42.83 -6.11
CA ALA A 251 5.55 43.55 -6.17
C ALA A 251 4.59 43.05 -7.25
N ALA A 252 5.10 42.35 -8.30
CA ALA A 252 4.25 41.90 -9.41
C ALA A 252 3.65 40.50 -9.17
N PHE A 253 4.39 39.64 -8.49
CA PHE A 253 3.97 38.24 -8.32
C PHE A 253 3.40 37.92 -6.92
N GLY A 254 3.26 38.93 -6.08
CA GLY A 254 2.62 38.80 -4.78
C GLY A 254 3.48 38.17 -3.67
N ALA A 255 2.98 38.17 -2.46
CA ALA A 255 3.64 37.53 -1.32
C ALA A 255 3.69 36.01 -1.51
N GLY A 256 4.86 35.44 -1.34
CA GLY A 256 5.11 33.99 -1.49
C GLY A 256 6.22 33.66 -2.47
N ILE A 257 6.63 34.60 -3.34
CA ILE A 257 7.82 34.44 -4.18
C ILE A 257 8.94 35.31 -3.64
N SER A 258 10.04 34.66 -3.26
CA SER A 258 11.20 35.31 -2.65
C SER A 258 12.15 35.85 -3.73
N THR A 259 12.85 36.94 -3.41
CA THR A 259 14.00 37.44 -4.20
C THR A 259 15.21 36.52 -4.11
N THR A 260 15.21 35.59 -3.15
CA THR A 260 16.20 34.51 -3.07
C THR A 260 15.61 33.25 -3.69
N ALA A 261 16.41 32.50 -4.43
CA ALA A 261 15.97 31.22 -5.00
C ALA A 261 15.43 30.31 -3.88
N THR A 262 14.13 30.04 -3.93
CA THR A 262 13.43 29.23 -2.93
C THR A 262 13.03 27.91 -3.57
N THR A 263 13.42 26.81 -2.95
CA THR A 263 13.01 25.47 -3.38
C THR A 263 11.67 25.10 -2.74
N TYR A 264 10.71 24.78 -3.58
CA TYR A 264 9.42 24.24 -3.19
C TYR A 264 9.44 22.74 -3.36
N SER A 265 9.41 22.02 -2.23
CA SER A 265 9.50 20.59 -2.22
C SER A 265 8.14 19.93 -2.42
N ALA A 266 8.16 18.79 -3.10
CA ALA A 266 7.00 17.92 -3.17
C ALA A 266 6.53 17.50 -1.79
N GLY A 267 5.25 17.33 -1.67
CA GLY A 267 4.67 16.66 -0.52
C GLY A 267 5.10 15.19 -0.45
N ILE A 268 4.96 14.62 0.74
CA ILE A 268 5.13 13.19 0.99
C ILE A 268 3.74 12.60 1.22
N THR A 269 3.44 11.50 0.55
CA THR A 269 2.24 10.71 0.78
C THR A 269 2.62 9.47 1.57
N LEU A 270 2.03 9.33 2.75
CA LEU A 270 2.08 8.12 3.56
C LEU A 270 0.93 7.20 3.16
N SER A 271 1.20 5.92 3.02
CA SER A 271 0.22 4.91 2.61
C SER A 271 0.29 3.71 3.54
N ALA A 272 -0.87 3.21 3.96
CA ALA A 272 -1.03 2.00 4.76
C ALA A 272 -2.14 1.12 4.18
N ALA A 273 -2.31 -0.09 4.70
CA ALA A 273 -3.44 -0.94 4.35
C ALA A 273 -4.77 -0.20 4.58
N LEU A 274 -5.75 -0.47 3.73
CA LEU A 274 -7.07 0.18 3.78
C LEU A 274 -7.71 0.06 5.17
N GLY A 275 -8.19 1.17 5.70
CA GLY A 275 -8.79 1.26 7.03
C GLY A 275 -7.80 1.36 8.19
N SER A 276 -6.49 1.38 7.91
CA SER A 276 -5.48 1.62 8.94
C SER A 276 -5.42 3.10 9.29
N THR A 277 -5.18 3.41 10.57
CA THR A 277 -4.91 4.78 11.00
C THR A 277 -3.45 5.11 10.75
N ILE A 278 -3.18 6.23 10.09
CA ILE A 278 -1.85 6.78 9.89
C ILE A 278 -1.72 8.00 10.80
N SER A 279 -0.76 7.99 11.71
CA SER A 279 -0.41 9.16 12.52
C SER A 279 0.99 9.65 12.17
N SER A 280 1.13 10.96 12.04
CA SER A 280 2.41 11.61 11.79
C SER A 280 2.57 12.78 12.76
N SER A 281 3.71 12.89 13.40
CA SER A 281 4.02 13.95 14.37
C SER A 281 5.49 14.32 14.35
N GLY A 282 5.82 15.42 15.02
CA GLY A 282 7.19 15.95 15.08
C GLY A 282 7.36 17.21 14.22
N ALA A 283 8.51 17.85 14.36
CA ALA A 283 8.78 19.12 13.68
C ALA A 283 8.77 18.98 12.15
N LEU A 284 9.28 17.87 11.61
CA LEU A 284 9.25 17.62 10.17
C LEU A 284 7.82 17.38 9.64
N SER A 285 6.97 16.71 10.42
CA SER A 285 5.55 16.54 10.07
C SER A 285 4.84 17.89 9.93
N THR A 286 5.11 18.81 10.85
CA THR A 286 4.59 20.18 10.78
C THR A 286 5.18 20.96 9.60
N ALA A 287 6.50 20.86 9.36
CA ALA A 287 7.18 21.56 8.28
C ALA A 287 6.69 21.07 6.89
N LEU A 288 6.38 19.78 6.75
CA LEU A 288 5.79 19.19 5.56
C LEU A 288 4.28 19.47 5.45
N ASN A 289 3.69 20.11 6.44
CA ASN A 289 2.24 20.34 6.52
C ASN A 289 1.47 19.03 6.25
N MET A 290 1.85 17.94 6.97
CA MET A 290 1.14 16.68 6.89
C MET A 290 -0.30 16.87 7.39
N GLY A 291 -1.25 16.69 6.50
CA GLY A 291 -2.68 16.82 6.83
C GLY A 291 -3.11 15.82 7.90
N SER A 292 -4.23 16.09 8.54
CA SER A 292 -4.90 15.12 9.43
C SER A 292 -5.98 14.31 8.72
N THR A 293 -6.34 14.70 7.49
CA THR A 293 -7.38 14.03 6.71
C THR A 293 -6.78 12.85 5.96
N GLN A 294 -7.24 11.66 6.31
CA GLN A 294 -6.89 10.42 5.62
C GLN A 294 -7.91 10.15 4.52
N VAL A 295 -7.42 9.65 3.40
CA VAL A 295 -8.25 9.32 2.24
C VAL A 295 -8.07 7.86 1.88
N ASP A 296 -9.19 7.14 1.75
CA ASP A 296 -9.21 5.75 1.34
C ASP A 296 -9.27 5.63 -0.19
N TYR A 297 -8.26 4.99 -0.76
CA TYR A 297 -8.25 4.60 -2.17
C TYR A 297 -8.48 3.10 -2.29
N LYS A 298 -9.69 2.72 -2.66
CA LYS A 298 -10.13 1.32 -2.80
C LYS A 298 -9.89 0.82 -4.22
N VAL A 299 -9.54 -0.45 -4.36
CA VAL A 299 -9.44 -1.10 -5.66
C VAL A 299 -10.76 -1.02 -6.43
N SER A 300 -11.91 -1.10 -5.74
CA SER A 300 -13.25 -1.02 -6.35
C SER A 300 -13.59 0.32 -7.00
N THR A 301 -12.93 1.41 -6.60
CA THR A 301 -13.21 2.77 -7.09
C THR A 301 -12.02 3.36 -7.85
N MET A 302 -11.14 2.50 -8.34
CA MET A 302 -9.93 2.91 -9.05
C MET A 302 -10.28 3.55 -10.39
N ASP A 303 -9.65 4.70 -10.64
CA ASP A 303 -9.79 5.44 -11.90
C ASP A 303 -8.39 5.84 -12.39
N ILE A 304 -7.97 5.24 -13.52
CA ILE A 304 -6.70 5.51 -14.18
C ILE A 304 -6.85 6.39 -15.43
N SER A 305 -7.99 7.03 -15.64
CA SER A 305 -8.25 7.89 -16.79
C SER A 305 -7.43 9.18 -16.78
N THR A 306 -6.81 9.50 -15.64
CA THR A 306 -5.90 10.63 -15.46
C THR A 306 -4.55 10.17 -14.92
N VAL A 307 -3.49 10.96 -15.15
CA VAL A 307 -2.15 10.66 -14.59
C VAL A 307 -2.18 10.62 -13.06
N ASP A 308 -2.89 11.55 -12.43
CA ASP A 308 -3.03 11.59 -10.98
C ASP A 308 -3.78 10.36 -10.44
N GLY A 309 -4.88 9.99 -11.11
CA GLY A 309 -5.64 8.78 -10.79
C GLY A 309 -4.79 7.51 -10.95
N ALA A 310 -3.99 7.42 -12.03
CA ALA A 310 -3.09 6.29 -12.26
C ALA A 310 -2.03 6.17 -11.15
N ASN A 311 -1.47 7.27 -10.69
CA ASN A 311 -0.51 7.28 -9.59
C ASN A 311 -1.15 6.87 -8.24
N LYS A 312 -2.38 7.33 -7.96
CA LYS A 312 -3.15 6.90 -6.78
C LYS A 312 -3.50 5.41 -6.86
N ALA A 313 -3.84 4.92 -8.05
CA ALA A 313 -4.10 3.52 -8.30
C ALA A 313 -2.86 2.65 -8.00
N LEU A 314 -1.66 3.10 -8.40
CA LEU A 314 -0.42 2.41 -8.07
C LEU A 314 -0.25 2.23 -6.55
N ALA A 315 -0.46 3.29 -5.76
CA ALA A 315 -0.35 3.20 -4.30
C ALA A 315 -1.39 2.21 -3.71
N ALA A 316 -2.62 2.26 -4.21
CA ALA A 316 -3.69 1.37 -3.76
C ALA A 316 -3.42 -0.10 -4.13
N VAL A 317 -2.89 -0.35 -5.33
CA VAL A 317 -2.55 -1.71 -5.80
C VAL A 317 -1.35 -2.26 -5.02
N ASP A 318 -0.31 -1.47 -4.79
CA ASP A 318 0.87 -1.90 -4.04
C ASP A 318 0.50 -2.27 -2.58
N ALA A 319 -0.40 -1.51 -1.95
CA ALA A 319 -0.95 -1.85 -0.64
C ALA A 319 -1.82 -3.12 -0.69
N ALA A 320 -2.66 -3.27 -1.70
CA ALA A 320 -3.49 -4.45 -1.91
C ALA A 320 -2.63 -5.71 -2.13
N LEU A 321 -1.58 -5.64 -2.96
CA LEU A 321 -0.63 -6.73 -3.17
C LEU A 321 0.09 -7.13 -1.88
N THR A 322 0.46 -6.15 -1.05
CA THR A 322 1.06 -6.40 0.26
C THR A 322 0.07 -7.13 1.18
N GLN A 323 -1.19 -6.72 1.19
CA GLN A 323 -2.26 -7.36 1.98
C GLN A 323 -2.50 -8.80 1.51
N ILE A 324 -2.61 -9.05 0.20
CA ILE A 324 -2.76 -10.40 -0.38
C ILE A 324 -1.55 -11.27 -0.03
N SER A 325 -0.33 -10.76 -0.19
CA SER A 325 0.90 -11.48 0.14
C SER A 325 0.96 -11.85 1.62
N SER A 326 0.57 -10.96 2.52
CA SER A 326 0.48 -11.21 3.96
C SER A 326 -0.55 -12.31 4.28
N THR A 327 -1.74 -12.25 3.67
CA THR A 327 -2.79 -13.26 3.85
C THR A 327 -2.31 -14.64 3.35
N ARG A 328 -1.65 -14.70 2.20
CA ARG A 328 -1.07 -15.95 1.68
C ARG A 328 0.02 -16.50 2.59
N ALA A 329 0.89 -15.65 3.13
CA ALA A 329 1.91 -16.07 4.09
C ALA A 329 1.29 -16.66 5.37
N GLN A 330 0.21 -16.05 5.89
CA GLN A 330 -0.54 -16.58 7.03
C GLN A 330 -1.17 -17.93 6.72
N LEU A 331 -1.77 -18.11 5.54
CA LEU A 331 -2.33 -19.39 5.11
C LEU A 331 -1.24 -20.46 4.96
N GLY A 332 -0.07 -20.13 4.40
CA GLY A 332 1.08 -21.02 4.33
C GLY A 332 1.57 -21.46 5.72
N ALA A 333 1.62 -20.54 6.69
CA ALA A 333 1.94 -20.87 8.07
C ALA A 333 0.90 -21.79 8.71
N VAL A 334 -0.38 -21.58 8.44
CA VAL A 334 -1.49 -22.44 8.90
C VAL A 334 -1.37 -23.83 8.28
N GLN A 335 -1.09 -23.94 6.97
CA GLN A 335 -0.87 -25.24 6.29
C GLN A 335 0.29 -26.02 6.94
N ASN A 336 1.41 -25.35 7.21
CA ASN A 336 2.56 -25.97 7.88
C ASN A 336 2.19 -26.47 9.28
N ARG A 337 1.40 -25.71 10.05
CA ARG A 337 0.91 -26.13 11.37
C ARG A 337 0.02 -27.35 11.27
N PHE A 338 -0.93 -27.39 10.34
CA PHE A 338 -1.77 -28.57 10.11
C PHE A 338 -0.94 -29.78 9.69
N SER A 339 0.03 -29.63 8.79
CA SER A 339 0.91 -30.70 8.33
C SER A 339 1.73 -31.29 9.49
N ALA A 340 2.24 -30.44 10.39
CA ALA A 340 2.95 -30.89 11.58
C ALA A 340 2.02 -31.68 12.52
N VAL A 341 0.78 -31.22 12.69
CA VAL A 341 -0.22 -31.94 13.49
C VAL A 341 -0.57 -33.29 12.87
N VAL A 342 -0.79 -33.36 11.55
CA VAL A 342 -1.07 -34.63 10.85
C VAL A 342 0.07 -35.61 11.06
N SER A 343 1.32 -35.17 10.94
CA SER A 343 2.51 -35.99 11.18
C SER A 343 2.57 -36.52 12.62
N ASN A 344 2.35 -35.65 13.62
CA ASN A 344 2.34 -36.03 15.04
C ASN A 344 1.22 -37.00 15.35
N LEU A 345 0.02 -36.79 14.81
CA LEU A 345 -1.14 -37.68 15.00
C LEU A 345 -0.88 -39.04 14.31
N GLY A 346 -0.19 -39.08 13.19
CA GLY A 346 0.24 -40.28 12.52
C GLY A 346 1.17 -41.12 13.41
N ALA A 347 2.23 -40.51 13.94
CA ALA A 347 3.17 -41.14 14.83
C ALA A 347 2.50 -41.65 16.15
N ALA A 348 1.62 -40.80 16.71
CA ALA A 348 0.86 -41.22 17.90
C ALA A 348 -0.06 -42.43 17.62
N SER A 349 -0.76 -42.44 16.48
CA SER A 349 -1.62 -43.55 16.08
C SER A 349 -0.85 -44.84 15.88
N GLU A 350 0.34 -44.76 15.25
CA GLU A 350 1.25 -45.91 15.10
C GLU A 350 1.72 -46.44 16.45
N ASN A 351 2.17 -45.58 17.34
CA ASN A 351 2.60 -45.93 18.68
C ASN A 351 1.46 -46.60 19.50
N PHE A 352 0.23 -46.07 19.43
CA PHE A 352 -0.94 -46.64 20.09
C PHE A 352 -1.30 -48.02 19.50
N SER A 353 -1.22 -48.15 18.16
CA SER A 353 -1.47 -49.44 17.50
C SER A 353 -0.42 -50.50 17.92
N ALA A 354 0.85 -50.10 17.95
CA ALA A 354 1.93 -50.98 18.41
C ALA A 354 1.80 -51.38 19.89
N ALA A 355 1.39 -50.44 20.75
CA ALA A 355 1.12 -50.72 22.18
C ALA A 355 -0.07 -51.67 22.34
N ARG A 356 -1.16 -51.42 21.59
CA ARG A 356 -2.34 -52.30 21.58
C ARG A 356 -1.99 -53.73 21.12
N SER A 357 -1.22 -53.88 20.04
CA SER A 357 -0.78 -55.15 19.52
C SER A 357 0.03 -55.91 20.59
N ARG A 358 0.99 -55.25 21.24
CA ARG A 358 1.79 -55.86 22.29
C ARG A 358 0.94 -56.36 23.48
N ILE A 359 -0.09 -55.61 23.88
CA ILE A 359 -1.00 -56.00 24.94
C ILE A 359 -1.84 -57.22 24.50
N MET A 360 -2.39 -57.19 23.29
CA MET A 360 -3.21 -58.28 22.79
C MET A 360 -2.40 -59.55 22.51
N ASP A 361 -1.19 -59.45 21.96
CA ASP A 361 -0.31 -60.57 21.69
C ASP A 361 0.23 -61.22 22.99
N ALA A 362 0.46 -60.41 24.04
CA ALA A 362 0.84 -60.93 25.35
C ALA A 362 -0.31 -61.76 25.99
N ASP A 363 -1.55 -61.27 25.85
CA ASP A 363 -2.73 -62.02 26.35
C ASP A 363 -2.95 -63.31 25.56
N PHE A 364 -2.79 -63.25 24.22
CA PHE A 364 -2.93 -64.44 23.37
C PHE A 364 -1.87 -65.52 23.68
N ALA A 365 -0.63 -65.11 23.94
CA ALA A 365 0.45 -66.02 24.31
C ALA A 365 0.16 -66.69 25.70
N SER A 366 -0.34 -65.93 26.67
CA SER A 366 -0.76 -66.40 28.00
C SER A 366 -1.91 -67.38 27.90
N GLU A 367 -2.92 -67.05 27.07
CA GLU A 367 -4.09 -67.91 26.86
C GLU A 367 -3.73 -69.20 26.16
N THR A 368 -2.88 -69.14 25.12
CA THR A 368 -2.40 -70.34 24.44
C THR A 368 -1.56 -71.22 25.36
N ALA A 369 -0.71 -70.66 26.20
CA ALA A 369 0.05 -71.37 27.18
C ALA A 369 -0.86 -72.04 28.25
N SER A 370 -1.91 -71.35 28.67
CA SER A 370 -2.90 -71.85 29.56
C SER A 370 -3.74 -73.01 29.00
N LEU A 371 -4.15 -72.84 27.71
CA LEU A 371 -4.85 -73.89 26.93
C LEU A 371 -3.97 -75.13 26.77
N THR A 372 -2.71 -74.93 26.38
CA THR A 372 -1.76 -76.04 26.18
C THR A 372 -1.49 -76.78 27.47
N ARG A 373 -1.31 -76.05 28.59
CA ARG A 373 -1.16 -76.61 29.94
C ARG A 373 -2.41 -77.37 30.33
N GLY A 374 -3.61 -76.89 30.08
CA GLY A 374 -4.88 -77.56 30.29
C GLY A 374 -4.99 -78.86 29.51
N GLN A 375 -4.62 -78.84 28.24
CA GLN A 375 -4.60 -80.05 27.39
C GLN A 375 -3.58 -81.12 27.88
N ILE A 376 -2.39 -80.70 28.26
CA ILE A 376 -1.36 -81.60 28.80
C ILE A 376 -1.81 -82.22 30.13
N LEU A 377 -2.38 -81.41 31.01
CA LEU A 377 -2.91 -81.90 32.28
C LEU A 377 -4.07 -82.89 32.08
N GLN A 378 -4.95 -82.61 31.10
CA GLN A 378 -6.04 -83.51 30.73
C GLN A 378 -5.55 -84.82 30.16
N GLN A 379 -4.55 -84.79 29.28
CA GLN A 379 -3.90 -86.05 28.75
C GLN A 379 -3.15 -86.82 29.80
N ALA A 380 -2.43 -86.12 30.70
CA ALA A 380 -1.74 -86.79 31.83
C ALA A 380 -2.66 -87.36 32.91
N GLY A 381 -3.89 -86.80 33.04
CA GLY A 381 -4.90 -87.29 34.03
C GLY A 381 -5.74 -88.44 33.47
N THR A 382 -5.69 -88.72 32.17
CA THR A 382 -6.44 -89.87 31.54
C THR A 382 -5.54 -91.09 31.23
N ALA A 383 -4.23 -90.98 31.43
CA ALA A 383 -3.29 -92.08 31.40
C ALA A 383 -3.06 -92.68 32.79
#